data_a4e2af72caad5288d9fce64147f96543
#
_entry.id   a4e2af72caad5288d9fce64147f96543
#
_cell.length_a   1.000
_cell.length_b   1.000
_cell.length_c   1.000
_cell.angle_alpha   90.00
_cell.angle_beta   90.00
_cell.angle_gamma   90.00
#
_symmetry.space_group_name_H-M   'P 1'
#
loop_
_entity.id
_entity.type
_entity.pdbx_description
1 polymer ?
#
loop_
_entity_poly.entity_id
_entity_poly.type
_entity_poly.pdbx_seq_one_letter_code
_entity_poly.pdbx_strand_id
1 'polypeptide(L)'
;MVISGNKNAIEEAIELCKERGAKRAIPLAMSVPSHCKLMKPASVEFKSFIDGFELKKPEIPVVNNVNASIEQDEEKIKDNLIKQLYNSVRWNEIMLFLKDKEVERFIECGPSKVLNGLIKREIKAESINTDSIENLKLI
;
A
#
# COMPACT_ATOMS: atom_id res chain seq x y z
N MET A 1 -8.81 8.46 4.10
CA MET A 1 -9.23 7.07 3.79
C MET A 1 -9.43 6.97 2.28
N VAL A 2 -9.05 5.84 1.67
CA VAL A 2 -9.32 5.53 0.26
C VAL A 2 -10.19 4.27 0.22
N ILE A 3 -11.20 4.26 -0.64
CA ILE A 3 -12.07 3.11 -0.89
C ILE A 3 -12.02 2.75 -2.37
N SER A 4 -12.24 1.49 -2.70
CA SER A 4 -12.31 1.00 -4.08
C SER A 4 -13.47 0.01 -4.23
N GLY A 5 -14.04 -0.07 -5.43
CA GLY A 5 -15.20 -0.91 -5.69
C GLY A 5 -15.82 -0.65 -7.07
N ASN A 6 -17.08 -1.05 -7.22
CA ASN A 6 -17.86 -0.76 -8.40
C ASN A 6 -18.03 0.77 -8.56
N LYS A 7 -17.93 1.27 -9.82
CA LYS A 7 -17.98 2.69 -10.13
C LYS A 7 -19.22 3.38 -9.55
N ASN A 8 -20.41 2.83 -9.79
CA ASN A 8 -21.67 3.44 -9.32
C ASN A 8 -21.73 3.47 -7.78
N ALA A 9 -21.25 2.42 -7.10
CA ALA A 9 -21.20 2.37 -5.65
C ALA A 9 -20.20 3.39 -5.06
N ILE A 10 -19.10 3.65 -5.76
CA ILE A 10 -18.13 4.70 -5.36
C ILE A 10 -18.74 6.10 -5.55
N GLU A 11 -19.45 6.34 -6.65
CA GLU A 11 -20.13 7.60 -6.90
C GLU A 11 -21.18 7.87 -5.82
N GLU A 12 -22.01 6.89 -5.48
CA GLU A 12 -22.99 6.99 -4.39
C GLU A 12 -22.32 7.24 -3.04
N ALA A 13 -21.23 6.53 -2.75
CA ALA A 13 -20.47 6.73 -1.51
C ALA A 13 -19.87 8.14 -1.40
N ILE A 14 -19.43 8.73 -2.52
CA ILE A 14 -18.93 10.11 -2.57
C ILE A 14 -20.05 11.10 -2.16
N GLU A 15 -21.24 10.95 -2.72
CA GLU A 15 -22.37 11.84 -2.39
C GLU A 15 -22.79 11.67 -0.91
N LEU A 16 -22.93 10.44 -0.44
CA LEU A 16 -23.25 10.18 0.98
C LEU A 16 -22.18 10.75 1.93
N CYS A 17 -20.90 10.70 1.56
CA CYS A 17 -19.84 11.32 2.34
C CYS A 17 -19.98 12.84 2.42
N LYS A 18 -20.32 13.50 1.30
CA LYS A 18 -20.56 14.95 1.24
C LYS A 18 -21.75 15.35 2.11
N GLU A 19 -22.87 14.64 1.99
CA GLU A 19 -24.08 14.86 2.79
C GLU A 19 -23.80 14.75 4.30
N ARG A 20 -22.88 13.85 4.69
CA ARG A 20 -22.44 13.67 6.08
C ARG A 20 -21.34 14.63 6.52
N GLY A 21 -21.04 15.66 5.73
CA GLY A 21 -20.11 16.73 6.09
C GLY A 21 -18.65 16.44 5.79
N ALA A 22 -18.32 15.49 4.92
CA ALA A 22 -16.95 15.31 4.47
C ALA A 22 -16.47 16.55 3.71
N LYS A 23 -15.40 17.17 4.18
CA LYS A 23 -14.80 18.36 3.54
C LYS A 23 -14.32 18.09 2.12
N ARG A 24 -13.95 16.84 1.82
CA ARG A 24 -13.46 16.42 0.52
C ARG A 24 -13.77 14.93 0.29
N ALA A 25 -14.49 14.64 -0.78
CA ALA A 25 -14.73 13.30 -1.30
C ALA A 25 -14.63 13.39 -2.83
N ILE A 26 -13.59 12.80 -3.40
CA ILE A 26 -13.25 12.91 -4.82
C ILE A 26 -12.85 11.56 -5.38
N PRO A 27 -13.15 11.28 -6.67
CA PRO A 27 -12.64 10.11 -7.35
C PRO A 27 -11.12 10.25 -7.55
N LEU A 28 -10.42 9.12 -7.49
CA LEU A 28 -9.03 9.03 -7.91
C LEU A 28 -8.94 8.59 -9.37
N ALA A 29 -7.94 9.10 -10.09
CA ALA A 29 -7.67 8.74 -11.48
C ALA A 29 -7.01 7.33 -11.53
N MET A 30 -7.80 6.29 -11.20
CA MET A 30 -7.37 4.89 -11.22
C MET A 30 -8.21 4.12 -12.23
N SER A 31 -7.55 3.32 -13.06
CA SER A 31 -8.19 2.50 -14.10
C SER A 31 -8.71 1.15 -13.60
N VAL A 32 -8.22 0.68 -12.44
CA VAL A 32 -8.58 -0.62 -11.87
C VAL A 32 -8.99 -0.47 -10.41
N PRO A 33 -9.95 -1.30 -9.92
CA PRO A 33 -10.42 -1.26 -8.54
C PRO A 33 -9.46 -1.99 -7.60
N SER A 34 -8.21 -1.52 -7.51
CA SER A 34 -7.17 -2.14 -6.68
C SER A 34 -7.61 -2.28 -5.22
N HIS A 35 -7.11 -3.31 -4.56
CA HIS A 35 -7.32 -3.57 -3.13
C HIS A 35 -8.77 -3.81 -2.72
N CYS A 36 -9.61 -4.37 -3.62
CA CYS A 36 -10.97 -4.81 -3.29
C CYS A 36 -11.33 -6.14 -3.95
N LYS A 37 -12.47 -6.72 -3.53
CA LYS A 37 -12.90 -8.05 -3.98
C LYS A 37 -13.08 -8.20 -5.50
N LEU A 38 -13.26 -7.09 -6.25
CA LEU A 38 -13.34 -7.12 -7.70
C LEU A 38 -12.03 -7.56 -8.38
N MET A 39 -10.91 -7.50 -7.66
CA MET A 39 -9.62 -7.99 -8.14
C MET A 39 -9.40 -9.50 -7.95
N LYS A 40 -10.35 -10.24 -7.37
CA LYS A 40 -10.21 -11.69 -7.20
C LYS A 40 -9.95 -12.45 -8.51
N PRO A 41 -10.63 -12.19 -9.63
CA PRO A 41 -10.30 -12.87 -10.89
C PRO A 41 -8.85 -12.65 -11.31
N ALA A 42 -8.38 -11.40 -11.29
CA ALA A 42 -6.99 -11.07 -11.59
C ALA A 42 -5.99 -11.74 -10.62
N SER A 43 -6.38 -11.94 -9.36
CA SER A 43 -5.52 -12.64 -8.38
C SER A 43 -5.36 -14.12 -8.69
N VAL A 44 -6.32 -14.76 -9.32
CA VAL A 44 -6.23 -16.16 -9.77
C VAL A 44 -5.24 -16.27 -10.94
N GLU A 45 -5.32 -15.37 -11.90
CA GLU A 45 -4.37 -15.32 -13.03
C GLU A 45 -2.95 -15.02 -12.52
N PHE A 46 -2.82 -14.03 -11.63
CA PHE A 46 -1.53 -13.69 -11.02
C PHE A 46 -0.95 -14.85 -10.21
N LYS A 47 -1.79 -15.62 -9.50
CA LYS A 47 -1.34 -16.83 -8.81
C LYS A 47 -0.72 -17.82 -9.78
N SER A 48 -1.41 -18.14 -10.88
CA SER A 48 -0.90 -19.07 -11.90
C SER A 48 0.44 -18.60 -12.49
N PHE A 49 0.64 -17.28 -12.61
CA PHE A 49 1.89 -16.71 -13.07
C PHE A 49 2.99 -16.82 -12.02
N ILE A 50 2.74 -16.40 -10.77
CA ILE A 50 3.77 -16.33 -9.72
C ILE A 50 4.19 -17.73 -9.21
N ASP A 51 3.31 -18.74 -9.32
CA ASP A 51 3.63 -20.12 -8.95
C ASP A 51 4.77 -20.70 -9.83
N GLY A 52 4.98 -20.16 -11.04
CA GLY A 52 6.10 -20.50 -11.92
C GLY A 52 7.46 -19.92 -11.51
N PHE A 53 7.50 -19.06 -10.48
CA PHE A 53 8.73 -18.43 -10.02
C PHE A 53 9.16 -19.03 -8.68
N GLU A 54 10.45 -19.31 -8.57
CA GLU A 54 11.10 -19.60 -7.30
C GLU A 54 11.44 -18.26 -6.61
N LEU A 55 10.79 -17.98 -5.50
CA LEU A 55 11.17 -16.85 -4.66
C LEU A 55 12.26 -17.31 -3.68
N LYS A 56 13.17 -16.40 -3.37
CA LYS A 56 14.18 -16.60 -2.33
C LYS A 56 13.75 -15.86 -1.06
N LYS A 57 14.17 -16.41 0.08
CA LYS A 57 14.01 -15.71 1.36
C LYS A 57 14.62 -14.31 1.25
N PRO A 58 13.89 -13.26 1.64
CA PRO A 58 14.42 -11.90 1.60
C PRO A 58 15.56 -11.72 2.60
N GLU A 59 16.66 -11.11 2.16
CA GLU A 59 17.79 -10.74 3.01
C GLU A 59 17.45 -9.54 3.89
N ILE A 60 16.62 -8.63 3.36
CA ILE A 60 16.12 -7.45 4.07
C ILE A 60 14.68 -7.71 4.48
N PRO A 61 14.30 -7.48 5.75
CA PRO A 61 12.92 -7.66 6.19
C PRO A 61 11.94 -6.81 5.38
N VAL A 62 10.87 -7.42 4.89
CA VAL A 62 9.81 -6.73 4.13
C VAL A 62 8.51 -6.80 4.90
N VAL A 63 7.94 -5.63 5.21
CA VAL A 63 6.61 -5.52 5.80
C VAL A 63 5.57 -5.55 4.70
N ASN A 64 4.65 -6.52 4.75
CA ASN A 64 3.63 -6.66 3.72
C ASN A 64 2.34 -5.90 4.05
N ASN A 65 1.56 -5.59 3.00
CA ASN A 65 0.35 -4.78 3.10
C ASN A 65 -0.86 -5.52 3.69
N VAL A 66 -0.84 -6.86 3.68
CA VAL A 66 -2.03 -7.68 3.98
C VAL A 66 -2.25 -7.85 5.48
N ASN A 67 -1.17 -8.11 6.22
CA ASN A 67 -1.21 -8.36 7.66
C ASN A 67 -0.31 -7.41 8.48
N ALA A 68 0.31 -6.42 7.82
CA ALA A 68 1.19 -5.42 8.45
C ALA A 68 2.32 -6.06 9.28
N SER A 69 2.90 -7.14 8.78
CA SER A 69 3.98 -7.88 9.46
C SER A 69 5.12 -8.24 8.51
N ILE A 70 6.26 -8.58 9.08
CA ILE A 70 7.39 -9.13 8.33
C ILE A 70 7.09 -10.60 8.03
N GLU A 71 7.33 -11.01 6.78
CA GLU A 71 7.28 -12.39 6.34
C GLU A 71 8.62 -12.79 5.71
N GLN A 72 9.08 -13.98 6.03
CA GLN A 72 10.35 -14.54 5.51
C GLN A 72 10.18 -15.90 4.84
N ASP A 73 9.01 -16.50 4.96
CA ASP A 73 8.66 -17.76 4.30
C ASP A 73 8.23 -17.44 2.85
N GLU A 74 8.87 -18.07 1.89
CA GLU A 74 8.71 -17.77 0.46
C GLU A 74 7.27 -18.05 -0.03
N GLU A 75 6.66 -19.13 0.45
CA GLU A 75 5.29 -19.48 0.06
C GLU A 75 4.27 -18.52 0.66
N LYS A 76 4.49 -18.09 1.89
CA LYS A 76 3.65 -17.04 2.51
C LYS A 76 3.84 -15.69 1.86
N ILE A 77 5.05 -15.37 1.39
CA ILE A 77 5.30 -14.16 0.61
C ILE A 77 4.49 -14.20 -0.69
N LYS A 78 4.52 -15.31 -1.44
CA LYS A 78 3.67 -15.51 -2.64
C LYS A 78 2.19 -15.31 -2.32
N ASP A 79 1.71 -15.95 -1.27
CA ASP A 79 0.32 -15.86 -0.83
C ASP A 79 -0.07 -14.41 -0.47
N ASN A 80 0.79 -13.68 0.22
CA ASN A 80 0.58 -12.26 0.54
C ASN A 80 0.59 -11.38 -0.71
N LEU A 81 1.47 -11.64 -1.69
CA LEU A 81 1.48 -10.93 -2.97
C LEU A 81 0.18 -11.14 -3.76
N ILE A 82 -0.39 -12.33 -3.73
CA ILE A 82 -1.68 -12.63 -4.34
C ILE A 82 -2.81 -11.94 -3.58
N LYS A 83 -2.82 -12.06 -2.26
CA LYS A 83 -3.87 -11.50 -1.40
C LYS A 83 -3.93 -9.99 -1.43
N GLN A 84 -2.81 -9.28 -1.57
CA GLN A 84 -2.81 -7.81 -1.60
C GLN A 84 -3.60 -7.21 -2.79
N LEU A 85 -3.80 -7.96 -3.88
CA LEU A 85 -4.58 -7.48 -5.02
C LEU A 85 -6.03 -7.18 -4.64
N TYR A 86 -6.61 -7.97 -3.72
CA TYR A 86 -8.03 -7.88 -3.35
C TYR A 86 -8.29 -7.57 -1.88
N ASN A 87 -7.26 -7.33 -1.08
CA ASN A 87 -7.38 -6.90 0.33
C ASN A 87 -6.89 -5.46 0.50
N SER A 88 -7.43 -4.78 1.48
CA SER A 88 -7.04 -3.42 1.83
C SER A 88 -5.58 -3.34 2.27
N VAL A 89 -4.92 -2.24 1.92
CA VAL A 89 -3.60 -1.89 2.47
C VAL A 89 -3.79 -1.42 3.91
N ARG A 90 -3.15 -2.09 4.85
CA ARG A 90 -3.23 -1.78 6.29
C ARG A 90 -2.20 -0.72 6.69
N TRP A 91 -2.21 0.42 6.00
CA TRP A 91 -1.18 1.46 6.12
C TRP A 91 -0.93 1.93 7.56
N ASN A 92 -1.99 2.25 8.30
CA ASN A 92 -1.84 2.74 9.68
C ASN A 92 -1.20 1.68 10.59
N GLU A 93 -1.54 0.42 10.41
CA GLU A 93 -0.96 -0.67 11.17
C GLU A 93 0.50 -0.90 10.81
N ILE A 94 0.87 -0.74 9.53
CA ILE A 94 2.26 -0.75 9.08
C ILE A 94 3.04 0.39 9.76
N MET A 95 2.49 1.59 9.80
CA MET A 95 3.16 2.73 10.46
C MET A 95 3.33 2.51 11.97
N LEU A 96 2.32 1.96 12.65
CA LEU A 96 2.40 1.62 14.06
C LEU A 96 3.45 0.53 14.31
N PHE A 97 3.47 -0.51 13.47
CA PHE A 97 4.46 -1.57 13.53
C PHE A 97 5.88 -1.06 13.36
N LEU A 98 6.13 -0.19 12.36
CA LEU A 98 7.45 0.38 12.11
C LEU A 98 7.88 1.34 13.23
N LYS A 99 6.94 2.09 13.81
CA LYS A 99 7.18 2.93 14.99
C LYS A 99 7.57 2.09 16.20
N ASP A 100 6.89 0.97 16.45
CA ASP A 100 7.20 0.03 17.53
C ASP A 100 8.59 -0.62 17.34
N LYS A 101 9.05 -0.73 16.08
CA LYS A 101 10.40 -1.16 15.72
C LYS A 101 11.44 -0.03 15.74
N GLU A 102 11.09 1.13 16.25
CA GLU A 102 11.95 2.31 16.38
C GLU A 102 12.56 2.74 15.02
N VAL A 103 11.81 2.59 13.92
CA VAL A 103 12.24 3.08 12.61
C VAL A 103 12.13 4.61 12.59
N GLU A 104 13.27 5.28 12.50
CA GLU A 104 13.37 6.75 12.54
C GLU A 104 13.49 7.39 11.16
N ARG A 105 13.90 6.61 10.13
CA ARG A 105 14.16 7.13 8.78
C ARG A 105 13.44 6.34 7.72
N PHE A 106 12.80 7.07 6.79
CA PHE A 106 12.06 6.50 5.65
C PHE A 106 12.59 7.06 4.34
N ILE A 107 12.73 6.19 3.36
CA ILE A 107 13.16 6.55 2.01
C ILE A 107 12.07 6.10 1.04
N GLU A 108 11.33 7.06 0.47
CA GLU A 108 10.34 6.78 -0.58
C GLU A 108 11.07 6.64 -1.92
N CYS A 109 11.15 5.40 -2.43
CA CYS A 109 11.72 5.12 -3.73
C CYS A 109 10.68 5.33 -4.83
N GLY A 110 10.85 6.37 -5.64
CA GLY A 110 9.93 6.65 -6.76
C GLY A 110 9.84 8.14 -7.10
N PRO A 111 9.06 8.47 -8.15
CA PRO A 111 8.98 9.82 -8.72
C PRO A 111 7.95 10.72 -7.99
N SER A 112 7.55 10.40 -6.77
CA SER A 112 6.51 11.13 -6.03
C SER A 112 6.89 11.35 -4.57
N LYS A 113 6.03 12.08 -3.85
CA LYS A 113 6.16 12.39 -2.40
C LYS A 113 4.89 11.99 -1.63
N VAL A 114 4.13 11.03 -2.16
CA VAL A 114 2.83 10.64 -1.61
C VAL A 114 3.01 9.91 -0.29
N LEU A 115 3.92 8.93 -0.25
CA LEU A 115 4.17 8.14 0.96
C LEU A 115 4.82 9.01 2.05
N ASN A 116 5.75 9.87 1.69
CA ASN A 116 6.32 10.86 2.63
C ASN A 116 5.24 11.74 3.26
N GLY A 117 4.25 12.18 2.46
CA GLY A 117 3.10 12.94 2.96
C GLY A 117 2.21 12.15 3.91
N LEU A 118 2.09 10.85 3.71
CA LEU A 118 1.35 9.94 4.60
C LEU A 118 2.14 9.66 5.88
N ILE A 119 3.43 9.33 5.78
CA ILE A 119 4.31 9.08 6.93
C ILE A 119 4.29 10.25 7.91
N LYS A 120 4.48 11.48 7.42
CA LYS A 120 4.49 12.71 8.25
C LYS A 120 3.19 12.97 9.01
N ARG A 121 2.06 12.40 8.56
CA ARG A 121 0.76 12.51 9.25
C ARG A 121 0.61 11.51 10.38
N GLU A 122 1.25 10.36 10.27
CA GLU A 122 1.07 9.24 11.20
C GLU A 122 2.17 9.22 12.28
N ILE A 123 3.40 9.54 11.91
CA ILE A 123 4.56 9.46 12.79
C ILE A 123 5.52 10.62 12.58
N LYS A 124 6.25 10.98 13.65
CA LYS A 124 7.36 11.91 13.57
C LYS A 124 8.64 11.16 13.21
N ALA A 125 8.99 11.13 11.93
CA ALA A 125 10.18 10.47 11.43
C ALA A 125 10.80 11.27 10.28
N GLU A 126 12.08 11.07 10.06
CA GLU A 126 12.75 11.62 8.88
C GLU A 126 12.21 10.90 7.63
N SER A 127 11.84 11.64 6.60
CA SER A 127 11.39 11.06 5.36
C SER A 127 11.96 11.77 4.15
N ILE A 128 12.65 11.02 3.30
CA ILE A 128 13.32 11.49 2.09
C ILE A 128 12.70 10.75 0.90
N ASN A 129 12.68 11.34 -0.29
CA ASN A 129 12.32 10.66 -1.53
C ASN A 129 13.51 10.65 -2.50
N THR A 130 13.46 9.77 -3.50
CA THR A 130 14.52 9.60 -4.50
C THR A 130 14.21 10.31 -5.81
N ASP A 131 13.38 11.35 -5.80
CA ASP A 131 12.90 12.04 -7.00
C ASP A 131 13.87 13.09 -7.55
N SER A 132 14.98 13.36 -6.83
CA SER A 132 16.02 14.30 -7.28
C SER A 132 17.43 13.83 -6.89
N ILE A 133 18.43 14.32 -7.63
CA ILE A 133 19.84 14.03 -7.36
C ILE A 133 20.26 14.59 -6.00
N GLU A 134 19.71 15.74 -5.62
CA GLU A 134 19.97 16.37 -4.32
C GLU A 134 19.51 15.46 -3.18
N ASN A 135 18.33 14.86 -3.30
CA ASN A 135 17.79 13.93 -2.31
C ASN A 135 18.60 12.64 -2.23
N LEU A 136 19.07 12.12 -3.37
CA LEU A 136 19.94 10.93 -3.39
C LEU A 136 21.25 11.12 -2.64
N LYS A 137 21.75 12.34 -2.53
CA LYS A 137 22.98 12.66 -1.75
C LYS A 137 22.75 12.67 -0.23
N LEU A 138 21.49 12.62 0.21
CA LEU A 138 21.12 12.60 1.63
C LEU A 138 20.94 11.16 2.17
N ILE A 139 20.97 10.17 1.30
CA ILE A 139 20.82 8.74 1.60
C ILE A 139 22.20 8.10 1.76
#